data_94e920cb8f3b4e63df31b35863b3eb05
#
_entry.id   94e920cb8f3b4e63df31b35863b3eb05
#
_cell.length_a   1.000
_cell.length_b   1.000
_cell.length_c   1.000
_cell.angle_alpha   90.00
_cell.angle_beta   90.00
_cell.angle_gamma   90.00
#
_symmetry.space_group_name_H-M   'P 1'
#
loop_
_entity.id
_entity.type
_entity.pdbx_description
1 polymer ?
#
loop_
_entity_poly.entity_id
_entity_poly.type
_entity_poly.pdbx_seq_one_letter_code
_entity_poly.pdbx_strand_id
1 'polypeptide(L)' 'HGQGLAFALMQEIIALAARQGYRRMGAEILKSNLPMLKLAEKLGFTLAPSPHDPEIAEAILDLLPANNTKRKSRQ' A
#
# COMPACT_ATOMS: atom_id res chain seq x y z
N HIS A 1 -7.79 -17.85 6.22
CA HIS A 1 -8.03 -18.43 5.08
C HIS A 1 -7.79 -17.53 3.92
N GLY A 2 -8.77 -16.97 3.34
CA GLY A 2 -8.55 -16.15 2.18
C GLY A 2 -7.65 -14.96 2.42
N GLN A 3 -7.70 -14.40 3.61
CA GLN A 3 -6.92 -13.22 3.89
C GLN A 3 -5.43 -13.52 3.99
N GLY A 4 -5.08 -14.70 4.43
CA GLY A 4 -3.67 -15.07 4.48
C GLY A 4 -3.07 -15.14 3.09
N LEU A 5 -3.81 -15.72 2.15
CA LEU A 5 -3.35 -15.81 0.78
C LEU A 5 -3.27 -14.43 0.14
N ALA A 6 -4.30 -13.61 0.35
CA ALA A 6 -4.29 -12.27 -0.22
C ALA A 6 -3.12 -11.45 0.31
N PHE A 7 -2.84 -11.57 1.60
CA PHE A 7 -1.72 -10.86 2.19
C PHE A 7 -0.40 -11.27 1.54
N ALA A 8 -0.21 -12.57 1.37
CA ALA A 8 1.02 -13.08 0.77
C ALA A 8 1.17 -12.61 -0.68
N LEU A 9 0.08 -12.66 -1.45
CA LEU A 9 0.12 -12.21 -2.83
C LEU A 9 0.42 -10.72 -2.93
N MET A 10 -0.20 -9.93 -2.08
CA MET A 10 0.05 -8.50 -2.11
C MET A 10 1.47 -8.17 -1.72
N GLN A 11 2.03 -8.90 -0.76
CA GLN A 11 3.43 -8.68 -0.41
C GLN A 11 4.34 -8.92 -1.60
N GLU A 12 4.04 -9.94 -2.40
CA GLU A 12 4.84 -10.22 -3.59
C GLU A 12 4.71 -9.10 -4.62
N ILE A 13 3.50 -8.60 -4.81
CA ILE A 13 3.27 -7.53 -5.78
C ILE A 13 3.98 -6.25 -5.32
N ILE A 14 3.92 -5.95 -4.04
CA ILE A 14 4.59 -4.78 -3.50
C ILE A 14 6.10 -4.90 -3.68
N ALA A 15 6.65 -6.07 -3.40
CA ALA A 15 8.08 -6.28 -3.56
C ALA A 15 8.50 -6.14 -5.03
N LEU A 16 7.68 -6.66 -5.94
CA LEU A 16 7.97 -6.54 -7.35
C LEU A 16 7.95 -5.07 -7.79
N ALA A 17 6.94 -4.33 -7.37
CA ALA A 17 6.84 -2.92 -7.73
C ALA A 17 8.05 -2.14 -7.21
N ALA A 18 8.47 -2.44 -6.00
CA ALA A 18 9.64 -1.77 -5.43
C ALA A 18 10.90 -2.09 -6.24
N ARG A 19 11.06 -3.35 -6.62
CA ARG A 19 12.24 -3.73 -7.41
C ARG A 19 12.24 -3.09 -8.79
N GLN A 20 11.06 -2.79 -9.32
CA GLN A 20 10.97 -2.15 -10.63
C GLN A 20 11.09 -0.64 -10.56
N GLY A 21 11.30 -0.10 -9.40
CA GLY A 21 11.57 1.33 -9.26
C GLY A 21 10.37 2.21 -9.01
N TYR A 22 9.20 1.63 -8.82
CA TYR A 22 8.04 2.44 -8.46
C TYR A 22 8.24 2.98 -7.06
N ARG A 23 7.82 4.21 -6.85
CA ARG A 23 8.03 4.86 -5.57
C ARG A 23 6.82 4.80 -4.67
N ARG A 24 5.67 4.55 -5.24
CA ARG A 24 4.43 4.61 -4.49
C ARG A 24 3.40 3.72 -5.13
N MET A 25 2.55 3.14 -4.32
CA MET A 25 1.47 2.30 -4.77
C MET A 25 0.18 2.84 -4.16
N GLY A 26 -0.87 2.91 -4.94
CA GLY A 26 -2.13 3.44 -4.47
C GLY A 26 -3.29 2.56 -4.86
N ALA A 27 -4.36 2.67 -4.12
CA ALA A 27 -5.58 1.93 -4.40
C ALA A 27 -6.77 2.71 -3.87
N GLU A 28 -7.93 2.46 -4.49
CA GLU A 28 -9.18 3.00 -3.98
C GLU A 28 -9.98 1.83 -3.42
N ILE A 29 -10.46 1.97 -2.21
CA ILE A 29 -11.16 0.92 -1.51
C ILE A 29 -12.49 1.46 -1.02
N LEU A 30 -13.58 0.73 -1.27
CA LEU A 30 -14.86 1.13 -0.72
C LEU A 30 -14.78 1.09 0.80
N LYS A 31 -15.29 2.11 1.45
CA LYS A 31 -15.26 2.16 2.91
C LYS A 31 -16.06 1.03 3.52
N SER A 32 -17.03 0.48 2.78
CA SER A 32 -17.80 -0.65 3.26
C SER A 32 -17.04 -1.97 3.17
N ASN A 33 -15.91 -1.99 2.47
CA ASN A 33 -15.16 -3.22 2.32
C ASN A 33 -14.15 -3.34 3.45
N LEU A 34 -14.66 -3.71 4.63
CA LEU A 34 -13.84 -3.76 5.84
C LEU A 34 -12.68 -4.74 5.75
N PRO A 35 -12.87 -5.94 5.18
CA PRO A 35 -11.72 -6.85 5.07
C PRO A 35 -10.58 -6.27 4.25
N MET A 36 -10.90 -5.55 3.17
CA MET A 36 -9.85 -4.97 2.34
C MET A 36 -9.17 -3.81 3.06
N LEU A 37 -9.93 -3.01 3.81
CA LEU A 37 -9.32 -1.93 4.58
C LEU A 37 -8.36 -2.48 5.62
N LYS A 38 -8.73 -3.56 6.28
CA LYS A 38 -7.85 -4.18 7.25
C LYS A 38 -6.61 -4.77 6.60
N LEU A 39 -6.77 -5.37 5.44
CA LEU A 39 -5.65 -5.92 4.71
C LEU A 39 -4.66 -4.80 4.33
N ALA A 40 -5.19 -3.69 3.83
CA ALA A 40 -4.34 -2.57 3.45
C ALA A 40 -3.56 -2.05 4.66
N GLU A 41 -4.22 -1.95 5.81
CA GLU A 41 -3.52 -1.52 7.02
C GLU A 41 -2.41 -2.48 7.42
N LYS A 42 -2.69 -3.77 7.34
CA LYS A 42 -1.68 -4.77 7.68
C LYS A 42 -0.48 -4.68 6.75
N LEU A 43 -0.71 -4.32 5.51
CA LEU A 43 0.36 -4.20 4.52
C LEU A 43 1.13 -2.89 4.66
N GLY A 44 0.65 -1.98 5.50
CA GLY A 44 1.35 -0.74 5.73
C GLY A 44 0.82 0.46 4.95
N PHE A 45 -0.29 0.31 4.25
CA PHE A 45 -0.88 1.45 3.55
C PHE A 45 -1.44 2.45 4.54
N THR A 46 -1.34 3.72 4.18
CA THR A 46 -2.00 4.79 4.90
C THR A 46 -3.36 5.01 4.25
N LEU A 47 -4.40 5.09 5.04
CA LEU A 47 -5.75 5.26 4.54
C LEU A 47 -6.24 6.68 4.79
N ALA A 48 -6.92 7.25 3.80
CA ALA A 48 -7.48 8.58 3.92
C ALA A 48 -8.77 8.63 3.12
N PRO A 49 -9.71 9.53 3.48
CA PRO A 49 -10.93 9.65 2.69
C PRO A 49 -10.60 10.17 1.30
N SER A 50 -11.33 9.70 0.31
CA SER A 50 -11.19 10.24 -1.03
C SER A 50 -11.74 11.67 -1.06
N PRO A 51 -11.04 12.60 -1.69
CA PRO A 51 -11.57 13.96 -1.82
C PRO A 51 -12.73 14.06 -2.81
N HIS A 52 -12.94 13.02 -3.60
CA HIS A 52 -13.94 13.06 -4.66
C HIS A 52 -15.16 12.20 -4.37
N ASP A 53 -15.06 11.24 -3.50
CA ASP A 53 -16.15 10.30 -3.26
C ASP A 53 -16.17 9.90 -1.79
N PRO A 54 -17.26 10.26 -1.07
CA PRO A 54 -17.31 9.96 0.36
C PRO A 54 -17.39 8.47 0.69
N GLU A 55 -17.65 7.62 -0.30
CA GLU A 55 -17.73 6.19 -0.06
C GLU A 55 -16.40 5.48 -0.30
N ILE A 56 -15.38 6.21 -0.70
CA ILE A 56 -14.10 5.63 -1.06
C ILE A 56 -13.04 6.08 -0.07
N ALA A 57 -12.16 5.16 0.28
CA ALA A 57 -10.93 5.48 1.00
C ALA A 57 -9.77 5.29 0.04
N GLU A 58 -8.81 6.20 0.09
CA GLU A 58 -7.59 6.07 -0.68
C GLU A 58 -6.53 5.43 0.17
N ALA A 59 -5.87 4.44 -0.37
CA ALA A 59 -4.78 3.73 0.31
C ALA A 59 -3.48 4.04 -0.41
N ILE A 60 -2.48 4.48 0.33
CA ILE A 60 -1.19 4.86 -0.25
C ILE A 60 -0.09 4.13 0.51
N LEU A 61 0.83 3.57 -0.24
CA LEU A 61 1.99 2.91 0.34
C LEU A 61 3.24 3.43 -0.35
N ASP A 62 4.15 3.99 0.41
CA ASP A 62 5.44 4.39 -0.12
C ASP A 62 6.34 3.17 -0.24
N LEU A 63 6.95 3.04 -1.40
CA LEU A 63 7.79 1.89 -1.70
C LEU A 63 9.27 2.18 -1.58
N LEU A 64 9.60 3.40 -1.23
CA LEU A 64 11.00 3.75 -1.09
C LEU A 64 11.65 2.90 -0.03
N PRO A 65 12.66 2.17 -0.37
CA PRO A 65 13.33 1.37 0.63
C PRO A 65 14.01 2.26 1.65
N ALA A 66 14.00 1.81 2.86
CA ALA A 66 14.64 2.56 3.91
C ALA A 66 16.11 2.80 3.59
N ASN A 67 16.74 1.85 2.93
CA ASN A 67 18.15 2.00 2.63
C ASN A 67 18.40 3.01 1.56
N ASN A 68 17.43 3.40 0.78
CA ASN A 68 17.62 4.41 -0.19
C ASN A 68 17.73 5.75 0.41
N THR A 69 17.20 5.87 1.53
CA THR A 69 17.25 7.14 2.12
C THR A 69 18.56 7.43 2.72
N LYS A 70 19.29 6.53 2.84
CA LYS A 70 20.50 6.76 3.34
C LYS A 70 21.42 7.08 2.40
N ARG A 71 21.30 7.15 1.67
CA ARG A 71 22.23 7.42 0.87
C ARG A 71 22.16 8.57 0.44
N LYS A 72 21.45 8.49 1.05
CA LYS A 72 21.38 9.34 0.96
C LYS A 72 21.86 9.96 1.14
N SER A 73 21.89 9.72 1.13
CA SER A 73 22.24 10.28 1.39
C SER A 73 22.93 10.81 1.12
N ARG A 74 23.09 10.82 0.92
CA ARG A 74 23.57 11.46 0.64
C ARG A 74 23.75 12.03 0.29
N GLN A 75 23.55 11.79 0.26
CA GLN A 75 23.51 12.48 -0.01
C GLN A 75 23.51 13.04 -0.04
#